data_7318176d12eb9f827d1926af22dcedca
#
_entry.id   7318176d12eb9f827d1926af22dcedca
#
_cell.length_a   1.000
_cell.length_b   1.000
_cell.length_c   1.000
_cell.angle_alpha   90.00
_cell.angle_beta   90.00
_cell.angle_gamma   90.00
#
_symmetry.space_group_name_H-M   'P 1'
#
loop_
_entity.id
_entity.type
_entity.pdbx_description
1 polymer ?
#
loop_
_entity_poly.entity_id
_entity_poly.type
_entity_poly.pdbx_seq_one_letter_code
_entity_poly.pdbx_strand_id
1 'polypeptide(L)'
;MNRRKFISDTGKYSFGGLFFPSFPFIKLNQIKISVKQLTQGTDHHFFGYIGQSLTIPWSKNGDRILCLSAHFHDHLAGKGEPADVNIIYANEKIGNSFKIEKVDESQGWNHQQGTMFYWNPHSPQDQFFFNDRDSQSGVVKTVLFDLSKGRRIKSYKYGNKSFGNSGVSPKGKYFLAINYARMARLRPVTGYRDSYDWSEGIAAPKEDGIAIIDIDTGEKKILLSFKQMAEGLDRNGFDAKGRNLFINHTLWSRDGKWIYFFVRAGWKSDKDGREGLNTACSVKVDGTQFFAGHRHIGGHPEWANGTEIIGSYDNKQIVYDIITQKIKRTIGSNEIFPQPGGDVSLSPNSEWLVNGYNDKAGSNFYSLMNLKTGNWVNTPSFNTGIYKKDLRIDPAPRWNHDNNEILVSGLDENGIRQLFVISVKY
;
A
#
# COMPACT_ATOMS: atom_id res chain seq x y z
N MET A 1 52.39 4.85 45.63
CA MET A 1 52.99 5.78 46.64
C MET A 1 52.35 7.13 46.50
N ASN A 2 51.63 7.52 47.54
CA ASN A 2 51.35 8.83 48.12
C ASN A 2 51.11 10.04 47.18
N ARG A 3 49.94 10.57 47.18
CA ARG A 3 49.20 11.42 48.16
C ARG A 3 49.84 12.80 48.41
N ARG A 4 49.01 13.81 48.11
CA ARG A 4 48.81 15.08 48.85
C ARG A 4 49.79 16.24 48.59
N LYS A 5 49.30 17.38 48.25
CA LYS A 5 48.79 18.56 48.99
C LYS A 5 49.20 19.80 48.17
N PHE A 6 48.69 21.00 48.22
CA PHE A 6 47.80 21.79 49.03
C PHE A 6 47.70 23.24 48.48
N ILE A 7 46.61 23.85 48.83
CA ILE A 7 46.33 25.21 49.31
C ILE A 7 46.26 26.36 48.30
N SER A 8 45.03 26.82 48.16
CA SER A 8 44.38 28.12 48.46
C SER A 8 45.12 29.39 48.12
N ASP A 9 44.52 30.18 47.22
CA ASP A 9 44.56 31.62 47.33
C ASP A 9 43.15 32.19 46.95
N THR A 10 42.60 32.93 47.90
CA THR A 10 41.30 33.60 47.83
C THR A 10 41.48 34.90 47.07
N GLY A 11 40.98 34.93 45.85
CA GLY A 11 40.78 36.14 45.07
C GLY A 11 39.29 36.43 44.92
N LYS A 12 38.82 37.51 45.58
CA LYS A 12 37.50 38.09 45.44
C LYS A 12 37.27 38.59 44.03
N TYR A 13 36.38 37.92 43.27
CA TYR A 13 35.80 38.50 42.08
C TYR A 13 34.28 38.60 42.25
N SER A 14 33.78 39.82 42.09
CA SER A 14 32.37 40.20 42.07
C SER A 14 31.63 39.43 40.97
N PHE A 15 30.56 38.74 41.36
CA PHE A 15 29.64 38.11 40.42
C PHE A 15 28.84 39.20 39.70
N GLY A 16 29.22 39.54 38.48
CA GLY A 16 28.36 40.18 37.50
C GLY A 16 27.29 39.18 37.05
N GLY A 17 26.04 39.47 37.35
CA GLY A 17 24.92 38.62 36.95
C GLY A 17 24.85 38.46 35.41
N LEU A 18 25.16 37.28 34.91
CA LEU A 18 24.83 36.88 33.57
C LEU A 18 23.34 36.62 33.49
N PHE A 19 22.58 37.55 32.93
CA PHE A 19 21.23 37.33 32.44
C PHE A 19 21.30 36.31 31.32
N PHE A 20 20.98 35.05 31.62
CA PHE A 20 20.61 34.09 30.59
C PHE A 20 19.21 34.49 30.09
N PRO A 21 19.03 34.78 28.80
CA PRO A 21 17.71 34.93 28.27
C PRO A 21 16.97 33.60 28.45
N SER A 22 15.85 33.63 29.19
CA SER A 22 14.94 32.51 29.24
C SER A 22 14.37 32.29 27.86
N PHE A 23 14.93 31.31 27.14
CA PHE A 23 14.28 30.82 25.94
C PHE A 23 12.87 30.34 26.32
N PRO A 24 11.83 30.82 25.66
CA PRO A 24 10.50 30.32 25.91
C PRO A 24 10.55 28.80 25.68
N PHE A 25 10.15 28.02 26.68
CA PHE A 25 9.87 26.61 26.52
C PHE A 25 8.79 26.52 25.43
N ILE A 26 9.20 26.18 24.21
CA ILE A 26 8.26 25.79 23.17
C ILE A 26 7.58 24.55 23.75
N LYS A 27 6.31 24.69 24.14
CA LYS A 27 5.46 23.56 24.47
C LYS A 27 5.43 22.68 23.21
N LEU A 28 6.23 21.63 23.18
CA LEU A 28 6.11 20.58 22.18
C LEU A 28 4.67 20.08 22.27
N ASN A 29 3.85 20.42 21.30
CA ASN A 29 2.51 19.88 21.20
C ASN A 29 2.65 18.37 21.14
N GLN A 30 2.27 17.69 22.23
CA GLN A 30 2.33 16.23 22.28
C GLN A 30 1.31 15.68 21.27
N ILE A 31 1.79 14.92 20.32
CA ILE A 31 0.92 14.16 19.42
C ILE A 31 0.12 13.19 20.29
N LYS A 32 -1.20 13.28 20.20
CA LYS A 32 -2.11 12.36 20.86
C LYS A 32 -2.68 11.41 19.82
N ILE A 33 -2.65 10.13 20.16
CA ILE A 33 -3.29 9.10 19.34
C ILE A 33 -4.42 8.44 20.14
N SER A 34 -5.46 8.04 19.43
CA SER A 34 -6.51 7.17 19.96
C SER A 34 -6.82 6.10 18.91
N VAL A 35 -7.20 4.92 19.39
CA VAL A 35 -7.54 3.78 18.53
C VAL A 35 -9.00 3.42 18.73
N LYS A 36 -9.71 3.17 17.64
CA LYS A 36 -11.11 2.78 17.63
C LYS A 36 -11.31 1.61 16.68
N GLN A 37 -11.96 0.56 17.16
CA GLN A 37 -12.40 -0.54 16.31
C GLN A 37 -13.63 -0.11 15.48
N LEU A 38 -13.61 -0.35 14.17
CA LEU A 38 -14.70 -0.01 13.26
C LEU A 38 -15.65 -1.18 13.02
N THR A 39 -15.10 -2.38 12.86
CA THR A 39 -15.87 -3.57 12.50
C THR A 39 -15.80 -4.59 13.64
N GLN A 40 -16.82 -5.44 13.73
CA GLN A 40 -16.90 -6.51 14.71
C GLN A 40 -17.81 -7.63 14.19
N GLY A 41 -17.86 -8.75 14.88
CA GLY A 41 -18.65 -9.92 14.49
C GLY A 41 -17.77 -11.10 14.08
N THR A 42 -18.37 -12.06 13.40
CA THR A 42 -17.71 -13.34 13.04
C THR A 42 -16.98 -13.30 11.71
N ASP A 43 -17.23 -12.28 10.90
CA ASP A 43 -16.60 -12.13 9.59
C ASP A 43 -15.28 -11.37 9.70
N HIS A 44 -14.31 -11.75 8.88
CA HIS A 44 -13.05 -11.05 8.74
C HIS A 44 -13.22 -9.83 7.84
N HIS A 45 -12.97 -8.63 8.37
CA HIS A 45 -13.09 -7.37 7.65
C HIS A 45 -11.72 -6.81 7.29
N PHE A 46 -11.56 -6.36 6.03
CA PHE A 46 -10.31 -5.78 5.57
C PHE A 46 -10.50 -4.88 4.34
N PHE A 47 -9.56 -3.98 4.15
CA PHE A 47 -9.51 -3.15 2.94
C PHE A 47 -8.54 -3.75 1.91
N GLY A 48 -7.42 -4.27 2.38
CA GLY A 48 -6.33 -4.78 1.58
C GLY A 48 -5.19 -3.78 1.42
N TYR A 49 -4.01 -4.33 1.10
CA TYR A 49 -2.82 -3.56 0.82
C TYR A 49 -2.75 -3.22 -0.68
N ILE A 50 -2.79 -1.95 -1.03
CA ILE A 50 -2.71 -1.49 -2.42
C ILE A 50 -1.37 -0.81 -2.73
N GLY A 51 -0.64 -0.34 -1.70
CA GLY A 51 0.70 0.23 -1.85
C GLY A 51 0.73 1.61 -2.52
N GLN A 52 -0.34 2.41 -2.39
CA GLN A 52 -0.40 3.73 -3.00
C GLN A 52 -0.97 4.77 -2.04
N SER A 53 -0.28 5.91 -1.85
CA SER A 53 -0.64 6.93 -0.88
C SER A 53 -1.99 7.57 -1.11
N LEU A 54 -2.40 7.70 -2.35
CA LEU A 54 -3.69 8.29 -2.71
C LEU A 54 -4.82 7.25 -2.77
N THR A 55 -4.58 6.03 -2.30
CA THR A 55 -5.64 5.06 -2.08
C THR A 55 -6.27 5.31 -0.72
N ILE A 56 -7.35 6.06 -0.72
CA ILE A 56 -8.06 6.48 0.47
C ILE A 56 -9.32 5.64 0.61
N PRO A 57 -9.49 4.87 1.71
CA PRO A 57 -10.68 4.04 1.91
C PRO A 57 -11.98 4.85 2.09
N TRP A 58 -11.87 6.07 2.62
CA TRP A 58 -13.00 6.96 2.86
C TRP A 58 -13.52 7.60 1.57
N SER A 59 -14.83 7.74 1.47
CA SER A 59 -15.48 8.63 0.50
C SER A 59 -15.03 10.08 0.70
N LYS A 60 -15.30 10.95 -0.26
CA LYS A 60 -14.85 12.34 -0.24
C LYS A 60 -15.28 13.10 1.02
N ASN A 61 -16.50 12.85 1.50
CA ASN A 61 -17.04 13.50 2.70
C ASN A 61 -16.63 12.80 4.00
N GLY A 62 -15.90 11.67 3.94
CA GLY A 62 -15.45 10.92 5.10
C GLY A 62 -16.53 10.10 5.81
N ASP A 63 -17.75 10.07 5.28
CA ASP A 63 -18.91 9.42 5.91
C ASP A 63 -19.06 7.93 5.56
N ARG A 64 -18.35 7.44 4.54
CA ARG A 64 -18.38 6.05 4.05
C ARG A 64 -16.98 5.51 3.90
N ILE A 65 -16.79 4.24 4.29
CA ILE A 65 -15.50 3.55 4.18
C ILE A 65 -15.72 2.24 3.42
N LEU A 66 -14.91 2.00 2.38
CA LEU A 66 -14.92 0.75 1.63
C LEU A 66 -14.26 -0.36 2.45
N CYS A 67 -14.88 -1.53 2.51
CA CYS A 67 -14.24 -2.72 3.04
C CYS A 67 -14.73 -4.00 2.37
N LEU A 68 -13.91 -5.05 2.44
CA LEU A 68 -14.33 -6.43 2.17
C LEU A 68 -14.66 -7.13 3.48
N SER A 69 -15.55 -8.12 3.41
CA SER A 69 -15.64 -9.15 4.44
C SER A 69 -15.66 -10.56 3.85
N ALA A 70 -15.08 -11.49 4.59
CA ALA A 70 -15.07 -12.91 4.25
C ALA A 70 -15.28 -13.75 5.52
N HIS A 71 -15.96 -14.89 5.35
CA HIS A 71 -16.24 -15.81 6.46
C HIS A 71 -15.03 -16.63 6.91
N PHE A 72 -13.89 -16.51 6.20
CA PHE A 72 -12.68 -17.29 6.45
C PHE A 72 -11.42 -16.46 6.27
N HIS A 73 -10.33 -16.90 6.91
CA HIS A 73 -8.97 -16.38 6.74
C HIS A 73 -7.90 -17.48 6.99
N ASP A 74 -8.30 -18.72 6.91
CA ASP A 74 -7.45 -19.89 7.20
C ASP A 74 -6.84 -20.52 5.94
N HIS A 75 -7.29 -20.10 4.76
CA HIS A 75 -6.75 -20.50 3.46
C HIS A 75 -6.82 -19.34 2.44
N LEU A 76 -6.14 -19.51 1.29
CA LEU A 76 -6.23 -18.53 0.18
C LEU A 76 -7.52 -18.72 -0.59
N ALA A 77 -8.25 -17.62 -0.81
CA ALA A 77 -9.50 -17.62 -1.57
C ALA A 77 -9.35 -18.23 -2.97
N GLY A 78 -10.33 -19.04 -3.37
CA GLY A 78 -10.37 -19.74 -4.64
C GLY A 78 -11.69 -19.49 -5.41
N LYS A 79 -11.96 -20.38 -6.38
CA LYS A 79 -13.21 -20.34 -7.16
C LYS A 79 -14.40 -20.70 -6.26
N GLY A 80 -15.47 -19.89 -6.32
CA GLY A 80 -16.68 -20.12 -5.53
C GLY A 80 -16.62 -19.56 -4.10
N GLU A 81 -15.56 -18.82 -3.75
CA GLU A 81 -15.37 -18.21 -2.45
C GLU A 81 -15.37 -16.66 -2.59
N PRO A 82 -16.54 -16.03 -2.72
CA PRO A 82 -16.65 -14.58 -2.83
C PRO A 82 -16.32 -13.90 -1.50
N ALA A 83 -15.90 -12.64 -1.59
CA ALA A 83 -15.92 -11.71 -0.47
C ALA A 83 -17.05 -10.69 -0.68
N ASP A 84 -17.70 -10.30 0.39
CA ASP A 84 -18.68 -9.24 0.38
C ASP A 84 -18.03 -7.88 0.21
N VAL A 85 -18.56 -7.08 -0.70
CA VAL A 85 -18.22 -5.66 -0.87
C VAL A 85 -19.13 -4.86 0.03
N ASN A 86 -18.55 -4.18 1.01
CA ASN A 86 -19.29 -3.49 2.05
C ASN A 86 -18.95 -2.00 2.12
N ILE A 87 -19.91 -1.24 2.61
CA ILE A 87 -19.76 0.16 3.04
C ILE A 87 -19.94 0.22 4.56
N ILE A 88 -18.96 0.77 5.24
CA ILE A 88 -19.07 1.18 6.65
C ILE A 88 -19.50 2.64 6.68
N TYR A 89 -20.60 2.94 7.37
CA TYR A 89 -21.07 4.31 7.57
C TYR A 89 -20.44 4.88 8.83
N ALA A 90 -19.45 5.77 8.65
CA ALA A 90 -18.58 6.28 9.73
C ALA A 90 -19.35 7.12 10.78
N ASN A 91 -20.51 7.66 10.40
CA ASN A 91 -21.37 8.52 11.26
C ASN A 91 -22.67 7.82 11.71
N GLU A 92 -22.93 6.57 11.29
CA GLU A 92 -24.12 5.84 11.66
C GLU A 92 -23.79 4.62 12.52
N LYS A 93 -24.55 4.44 13.59
CA LYS A 93 -24.42 3.29 14.50
C LYS A 93 -25.71 2.51 14.63
N ILE A 94 -25.57 1.20 14.76
CA ILE A 94 -26.63 0.27 15.16
C ILE A 94 -26.18 -0.32 16.52
N GLY A 95 -26.80 0.14 17.60
CA GLY A 95 -26.31 -0.15 18.95
C GLY A 95 -24.92 0.45 19.18
N ASN A 96 -23.94 -0.37 19.56
CA ASN A 96 -22.55 0.05 19.81
C ASN A 96 -21.68 -0.08 18.54
N SER A 97 -22.17 -0.67 17.46
CA SER A 97 -21.43 -0.94 16.23
C SER A 97 -21.69 0.11 15.16
N PHE A 98 -20.71 0.31 14.25
CA PHE A 98 -20.98 1.05 13.03
C PHE A 98 -21.92 0.26 12.11
N LYS A 99 -22.77 0.99 11.40
CA LYS A 99 -23.60 0.39 10.34
C LYS A 99 -22.67 -0.09 9.22
N ILE A 100 -22.80 -1.36 8.86
CA ILE A 100 -22.12 -1.98 7.71
C ILE A 100 -23.22 -2.49 6.79
N GLU A 101 -23.08 -2.21 5.50
CA GLU A 101 -24.03 -2.62 4.47
C GLU A 101 -23.31 -3.34 3.35
N LYS A 102 -23.72 -4.59 3.05
CA LYS A 102 -23.29 -5.29 1.86
C LYS A 102 -23.97 -4.67 0.64
N VAL A 103 -23.17 -4.19 -0.30
CA VAL A 103 -23.64 -3.55 -1.53
C VAL A 103 -23.42 -4.41 -2.77
N ASP A 104 -22.44 -5.31 -2.73
CA ASP A 104 -22.11 -6.24 -3.83
C ASP A 104 -21.27 -7.41 -3.29
N GLU A 105 -20.74 -8.24 -4.18
CA GLU A 105 -19.76 -9.27 -3.89
C GLU A 105 -18.68 -9.34 -4.97
N SER A 106 -17.53 -9.86 -4.64
CA SER A 106 -16.42 -10.06 -5.58
C SER A 106 -15.87 -11.47 -5.50
N GLN A 107 -15.64 -12.09 -6.64
CA GLN A 107 -14.87 -13.32 -6.84
C GLN A 107 -13.39 -13.04 -7.17
N GLY A 108 -13.03 -11.78 -7.40
CA GLY A 108 -11.67 -11.32 -7.76
C GLY A 108 -11.00 -10.62 -6.59
N TRP A 109 -10.54 -11.39 -5.58
CA TRP A 109 -9.94 -10.85 -4.37
C TRP A 109 -8.87 -11.76 -3.77
N ASN A 110 -8.09 -11.24 -2.84
CA ASN A 110 -7.18 -11.99 -1.98
C ASN A 110 -7.01 -11.29 -0.62
N HIS A 111 -6.50 -12.00 0.39
CA HIS A 111 -6.38 -11.50 1.76
C HIS A 111 -5.39 -10.35 1.94
N GLN A 112 -4.42 -10.18 1.05
CA GLN A 112 -3.40 -9.13 1.15
C GLN A 112 -3.82 -7.84 0.45
N GLN A 113 -4.24 -7.93 -0.81
CA GLN A 113 -4.53 -6.75 -1.64
C GLN A 113 -6.03 -6.46 -1.76
N GLY A 114 -6.88 -7.31 -1.18
CA GLY A 114 -8.32 -7.18 -1.33
C GLY A 114 -8.75 -7.35 -2.78
N THR A 115 -9.66 -6.52 -3.22
CA THR A 115 -10.19 -6.46 -4.59
C THR A 115 -9.78 -5.19 -5.35
N MET A 116 -8.73 -4.51 -4.88
CA MET A 116 -8.20 -3.26 -5.45
C MET A 116 -9.24 -2.13 -5.47
N PHE A 117 -9.79 -1.81 -4.34
CA PHE A 117 -10.73 -0.70 -4.17
C PHE A 117 -10.13 0.66 -4.49
N TYR A 118 -10.87 1.47 -5.25
CA TYR A 118 -10.59 2.89 -5.46
C TYR A 118 -11.89 3.66 -5.62
N TRP A 119 -12.06 4.75 -4.89
CA TRP A 119 -13.10 5.72 -5.21
C TRP A 119 -12.85 6.33 -6.59
N ASN A 120 -13.92 6.53 -7.36
CA ASN A 120 -13.81 7.20 -8.66
C ASN A 120 -13.54 8.70 -8.45
N PRO A 121 -12.39 9.25 -8.88
CA PRO A 121 -12.07 10.67 -8.68
C PRO A 121 -13.09 11.64 -9.28
N HIS A 122 -13.90 11.21 -10.27
CA HIS A 122 -14.97 12.02 -10.85
C HIS A 122 -16.26 11.99 -10.04
N SER A 123 -16.47 10.98 -9.20
CA SER A 123 -17.62 10.83 -8.31
C SER A 123 -17.20 10.17 -6.99
N PRO A 124 -16.30 10.83 -6.22
CA PRO A 124 -15.60 10.20 -5.09
C PRO A 124 -16.47 10.03 -3.83
N GLN A 125 -17.74 10.39 -3.91
CA GLN A 125 -18.74 10.16 -2.88
C GLN A 125 -19.58 8.92 -3.14
N ASP A 126 -19.84 8.60 -4.41
CA ASP A 126 -20.87 7.60 -4.77
C ASP A 126 -20.35 6.47 -5.64
N GLN A 127 -19.22 6.64 -6.33
CA GLN A 127 -18.73 5.63 -7.25
C GLN A 127 -17.37 5.09 -6.85
N PHE A 128 -17.20 3.76 -6.96
CA PHE A 128 -15.91 3.13 -6.69
C PHE A 128 -15.64 1.95 -7.63
N PHE A 129 -14.36 1.68 -7.83
CA PHE A 129 -13.85 0.56 -8.59
C PHE A 129 -13.53 -0.61 -7.66
N PHE A 130 -13.74 -1.82 -8.16
CA PHE A 130 -13.21 -3.05 -7.60
C PHE A 130 -13.02 -4.10 -8.71
N ASN A 131 -12.19 -5.10 -8.45
CA ASN A 131 -12.04 -6.21 -9.37
C ASN A 131 -13.08 -7.30 -9.06
N ASP A 132 -13.43 -8.05 -10.09
CA ASP A 132 -14.28 -9.21 -9.99
C ASP A 132 -13.80 -10.28 -10.97
N ARG A 133 -14.24 -11.50 -10.77
CA ARG A 133 -13.96 -12.62 -11.66
C ARG A 133 -15.29 -13.24 -12.10
N ASP A 134 -15.41 -13.48 -13.38
CA ASP A 134 -16.54 -14.20 -13.95
C ASP A 134 -16.53 -15.66 -13.45
N SER A 135 -17.60 -16.09 -12.83
CA SER A 135 -17.69 -17.41 -12.16
C SER A 135 -17.59 -18.60 -13.13
N GLN A 136 -17.99 -18.42 -14.39
CA GLN A 136 -17.97 -19.47 -15.40
C GLN A 136 -16.62 -19.50 -16.13
N SER A 137 -16.22 -18.37 -16.72
CA SER A 137 -15.02 -18.28 -17.55
C SER A 137 -13.73 -18.09 -16.75
N GLY A 138 -13.79 -17.69 -15.49
CA GLY A 138 -12.62 -17.36 -14.69
C GLY A 138 -11.92 -16.06 -15.10
N VAL A 139 -12.50 -15.29 -16.04
CA VAL A 139 -11.89 -14.06 -16.55
C VAL A 139 -12.03 -12.92 -15.54
N VAL A 140 -10.91 -12.30 -15.20
CA VAL A 140 -10.85 -11.12 -14.32
C VAL A 140 -11.28 -9.87 -15.08
N LYS A 141 -12.08 -9.05 -14.44
CA LYS A 141 -12.60 -7.77 -14.94
C LYS A 141 -12.58 -6.72 -13.82
N THR A 142 -12.66 -5.45 -14.19
CA THR A 142 -12.91 -4.36 -13.24
C THR A 142 -14.34 -3.90 -13.32
N VAL A 143 -14.93 -3.62 -12.18
CA VAL A 143 -16.30 -3.13 -12.02
C VAL A 143 -16.25 -1.69 -11.53
N LEU A 144 -17.11 -0.84 -12.07
CA LEU A 144 -17.47 0.46 -11.51
C LEU A 144 -18.88 0.34 -10.92
N PHE A 145 -18.98 0.52 -9.61
CA PHE A 145 -20.22 0.50 -8.86
C PHE A 145 -20.68 1.91 -8.51
N ASP A 146 -21.99 2.14 -8.51
CA ASP A 146 -22.61 3.41 -8.16
C ASP A 146 -23.56 3.20 -6.98
N LEU A 147 -23.20 3.72 -5.81
CA LEU A 147 -23.98 3.61 -4.56
C LEU A 147 -25.33 4.31 -4.66
N SER A 148 -25.40 5.46 -5.36
CA SER A 148 -26.66 6.19 -5.51
C SER A 148 -27.69 5.43 -6.34
N LYS A 149 -27.20 4.53 -7.22
CA LYS A 149 -28.03 3.64 -8.05
C LYS A 149 -28.14 2.23 -7.48
N GLY A 150 -27.36 1.89 -6.45
CA GLY A 150 -27.31 0.57 -5.84
C GLY A 150 -26.90 -0.54 -6.81
N ARG A 151 -26.07 -0.25 -7.82
CA ARG A 151 -25.72 -1.25 -8.86
C ARG A 151 -24.40 -0.99 -9.56
N ARG A 152 -23.87 -2.03 -10.18
CA ARG A 152 -22.78 -1.96 -11.16
C ARG A 152 -23.23 -1.15 -12.38
N ILE A 153 -22.50 -0.10 -12.73
CA ILE A 153 -22.83 0.77 -13.87
C ILE A 153 -21.90 0.54 -15.07
N LYS A 154 -20.73 -0.03 -14.86
CA LYS A 154 -19.79 -0.38 -15.93
C LYS A 154 -18.93 -1.58 -15.55
N SER A 155 -18.60 -2.40 -16.55
CA SER A 155 -17.69 -3.51 -16.42
C SER A 155 -16.65 -3.46 -17.54
N TYR A 156 -15.37 -3.42 -17.16
CA TYR A 156 -14.24 -3.36 -18.07
C TYR A 156 -13.74 -4.80 -18.29
N LYS A 157 -14.29 -5.45 -19.34
CA LYS A 157 -13.98 -6.83 -19.73
C LYS A 157 -13.44 -6.87 -21.18
N TYR A 158 -12.38 -7.64 -21.41
CA TYR A 158 -11.65 -7.67 -22.67
C TYR A 158 -11.60 -9.07 -23.28
N GLY A 159 -12.78 -9.54 -23.72
CA GLY A 159 -12.96 -10.89 -24.23
C GLY A 159 -12.60 -11.94 -23.16
N ASN A 160 -11.70 -12.87 -23.50
CA ASN A 160 -11.18 -13.88 -22.59
C ASN A 160 -9.87 -13.47 -21.88
N LYS A 161 -9.44 -12.20 -22.00
CA LYS A 161 -8.20 -11.72 -21.39
C LYS A 161 -8.48 -11.14 -20.01
N SER A 162 -7.89 -11.73 -18.98
CA SER A 162 -7.96 -11.28 -17.61
C SER A 162 -7.13 -10.01 -17.41
N PHE A 163 -7.82 -8.88 -17.16
CA PHE A 163 -7.19 -7.62 -16.76
C PHE A 163 -8.01 -7.00 -15.62
N GLY A 164 -7.38 -6.84 -14.46
CA GLY A 164 -7.98 -6.21 -13.29
C GLY A 164 -7.29 -4.90 -12.95
N ASN A 165 -8.05 -3.93 -12.43
CA ASN A 165 -7.53 -2.67 -11.91
C ASN A 165 -6.38 -2.92 -10.92
N SER A 166 -5.30 -2.19 -11.09
CA SER A 166 -4.14 -2.20 -10.21
C SER A 166 -3.70 -0.80 -9.77
N GLY A 167 -4.53 0.21 -10.02
CA GLY A 167 -4.29 1.59 -9.60
C GLY A 167 -5.02 2.62 -10.47
N VAL A 168 -5.88 3.44 -9.86
CA VAL A 168 -6.57 4.55 -10.53
C VAL A 168 -5.69 5.79 -10.53
N SER A 169 -5.63 6.50 -11.66
CA SER A 169 -4.85 7.73 -11.79
C SER A 169 -5.42 8.84 -10.89
N PRO A 170 -4.58 9.72 -10.32
CA PRO A 170 -5.04 10.76 -9.39
C PRO A 170 -6.13 11.68 -9.94
N LYS A 171 -6.15 11.88 -11.26
CA LYS A 171 -7.16 12.71 -11.96
C LYS A 171 -8.35 11.93 -12.51
N GLY A 172 -8.43 10.62 -12.29
CA GLY A 172 -9.55 9.80 -12.69
C GLY A 172 -9.70 9.55 -14.19
N LYS A 173 -8.71 9.90 -15.01
CA LYS A 173 -8.81 9.66 -16.46
C LYS A 173 -8.55 8.21 -16.84
N TYR A 174 -7.63 7.56 -16.14
CA TYR A 174 -7.18 6.21 -16.44
C TYR A 174 -7.13 5.34 -15.18
N PHE A 175 -7.15 4.05 -15.39
CA PHE A 175 -6.59 3.13 -14.41
C PHE A 175 -5.59 2.17 -15.09
N LEU A 176 -4.63 1.68 -14.30
CA LEU A 176 -3.74 0.61 -14.71
C LEU A 176 -4.43 -0.72 -14.50
N ALA A 177 -4.16 -1.67 -15.36
CA ALA A 177 -4.63 -3.04 -15.19
C ALA A 177 -3.54 -4.05 -15.50
N ILE A 178 -3.54 -5.14 -14.75
CA ILE A 178 -2.61 -6.25 -14.90
C ILE A 178 -3.36 -7.57 -14.94
N ASN A 179 -2.68 -8.61 -15.42
CA ASN A 179 -3.20 -9.97 -15.45
C ASN A 179 -3.08 -10.63 -14.06
N TYR A 180 -4.12 -10.50 -13.24
CA TYR A 180 -4.16 -11.13 -11.91
C TYR A 180 -4.22 -12.67 -11.96
N ALA A 181 -4.67 -13.25 -13.08
CA ALA A 181 -4.64 -14.69 -13.28
C ALA A 181 -3.18 -15.19 -13.47
N ARG A 182 -2.38 -14.48 -14.32
CA ARG A 182 -0.94 -14.72 -14.43
C ARG A 182 -0.23 -14.56 -13.11
N MET A 183 -0.56 -13.50 -12.36
CA MET A 183 -0.01 -13.29 -11.03
C MET A 183 -0.37 -14.44 -10.09
N ALA A 184 -1.60 -14.93 -10.09
CA ALA A 184 -2.03 -16.05 -9.25
C ALA A 184 -1.28 -17.34 -9.57
N ARG A 185 -1.05 -17.64 -10.86
CA ARG A 185 -0.27 -18.81 -11.29
C ARG A 185 1.18 -18.74 -10.79
N LEU A 186 1.81 -17.56 -10.88
CA LEU A 186 3.23 -17.36 -10.53
C LEU A 186 3.46 -16.99 -9.05
N ARG A 187 2.47 -16.38 -8.40
CA ARG A 187 2.47 -16.00 -6.98
C ARG A 187 1.06 -15.98 -6.40
N PRO A 188 0.50 -17.11 -5.98
CA PRO A 188 -0.91 -17.26 -5.59
C PRO A 188 -1.42 -16.25 -4.57
N VAL A 189 -0.57 -15.85 -3.61
CA VAL A 189 -0.94 -14.98 -2.48
C VAL A 189 -1.40 -13.58 -2.88
N THR A 190 -1.00 -13.07 -4.05
CA THR A 190 -1.32 -11.70 -4.51
C THR A 190 -2.14 -11.66 -5.80
N GLY A 191 -2.34 -12.81 -6.44
CA GLY A 191 -3.26 -12.93 -7.56
C GLY A 191 -4.65 -13.36 -7.13
N TYR A 192 -5.53 -13.60 -8.09
CA TYR A 192 -6.86 -14.17 -7.85
C TYR A 192 -6.85 -15.62 -8.31
N ARG A 193 -6.75 -16.56 -7.35
CA ARG A 193 -6.62 -18.00 -7.63
C ARG A 193 -7.76 -18.51 -8.48
N ASP A 194 -7.46 -19.54 -9.27
CA ASP A 194 -8.40 -20.18 -10.17
C ASP A 194 -8.99 -19.26 -11.24
N SER A 195 -8.33 -18.12 -11.51
CA SER A 195 -8.65 -17.27 -12.65
C SER A 195 -8.00 -17.79 -13.93
N TYR A 196 -8.61 -17.51 -15.06
CA TYR A 196 -8.11 -17.93 -16.37
C TYR A 196 -6.95 -17.06 -16.84
N ASP A 197 -5.75 -17.66 -16.90
CA ASP A 197 -4.54 -17.03 -17.45
C ASP A 197 -4.40 -17.34 -18.93
N TRP A 198 -4.86 -16.44 -19.78
CA TRP A 198 -4.77 -16.54 -21.24
C TRP A 198 -3.32 -16.49 -21.76
N SER A 199 -2.36 -16.07 -20.94
CA SER A 199 -0.94 -15.95 -21.31
C SER A 199 -0.10 -17.12 -20.80
N GLU A 200 -0.71 -18.17 -20.29
CA GLU A 200 -0.02 -19.37 -19.83
C GLU A 200 0.81 -19.99 -20.98
N GLY A 201 2.01 -20.49 -20.65
CA GLY A 201 2.97 -21.03 -21.62
C GLY A 201 3.80 -19.98 -22.37
N ILE A 202 3.50 -18.68 -22.20
CA ILE A 202 4.27 -17.61 -22.84
C ILE A 202 5.05 -16.85 -21.76
N ALA A 203 6.38 -16.98 -21.75
CA ALA A 203 7.25 -16.40 -20.73
C ALA A 203 7.14 -14.87 -20.64
N ALA A 204 7.29 -14.18 -21.77
CA ALA A 204 7.20 -12.71 -21.84
C ALA A 204 6.30 -12.27 -23.01
N PRO A 205 4.96 -12.36 -22.87
CA PRO A 205 4.03 -12.03 -23.95
C PRO A 205 4.07 -10.54 -24.32
N LYS A 206 3.86 -10.24 -25.60
CA LYS A 206 3.77 -8.85 -26.11
C LYS A 206 2.41 -8.19 -25.85
N GLU A 207 1.38 -8.98 -25.61
CA GLU A 207 0.01 -8.50 -25.40
C GLU A 207 -0.42 -8.49 -23.91
N ASP A 208 0.51 -8.85 -23.00
CA ASP A 208 0.34 -8.82 -21.57
C ASP A 208 1.43 -7.94 -20.92
N GLY A 209 1.14 -7.44 -19.74
CA GLY A 209 2.01 -6.54 -18.98
C GLY A 209 1.20 -5.52 -18.19
N ILE A 210 1.59 -4.25 -18.23
CA ILE A 210 0.79 -3.14 -17.71
C ILE A 210 -0.08 -2.61 -18.84
N ALA A 211 -1.40 -2.71 -18.67
CA ALA A 211 -2.36 -2.03 -19.52
C ALA A 211 -2.77 -0.70 -18.88
N ILE A 212 -3.05 0.31 -19.71
CA ILE A 212 -3.71 1.55 -19.33
C ILE A 212 -5.09 1.57 -19.95
N ILE A 213 -6.11 1.90 -19.16
CA ILE A 213 -7.51 1.85 -19.55
C ILE A 213 -8.13 3.22 -19.32
N ASP A 214 -8.72 3.79 -20.35
CA ASP A 214 -9.50 5.00 -20.25
C ASP A 214 -10.82 4.71 -19.53
N ILE A 215 -11.11 5.45 -18.46
CA ILE A 215 -12.26 5.18 -17.59
C ILE A 215 -13.57 5.45 -18.34
N ASP A 216 -13.63 6.50 -19.15
CA ASP A 216 -14.86 6.93 -19.81
C ASP A 216 -15.18 6.03 -21.01
N THR A 217 -14.21 5.77 -21.87
CA THR A 217 -14.43 4.98 -23.10
C THR A 217 -14.29 3.48 -22.85
N GLY A 218 -13.48 3.05 -21.89
CA GLY A 218 -13.07 1.67 -21.68
C GLY A 218 -11.99 1.20 -22.68
N GLU A 219 -11.41 2.10 -23.49
CA GLU A 219 -10.33 1.75 -24.39
C GLU A 219 -9.12 1.25 -23.60
N LYS A 220 -8.59 0.11 -24.02
CA LYS A 220 -7.40 -0.53 -23.43
C LYS A 220 -6.20 -0.44 -24.36
N LYS A 221 -5.07 0.03 -23.83
CA LYS A 221 -3.76 -0.03 -24.50
C LYS A 221 -2.76 -0.75 -23.60
N ILE A 222 -1.83 -1.52 -24.18
CA ILE A 222 -0.68 -2.02 -23.45
C ILE A 222 0.32 -0.87 -23.34
N LEU A 223 0.52 -0.40 -22.12
CA LEU A 223 1.48 0.67 -21.81
C LEU A 223 2.92 0.14 -21.86
N LEU A 224 3.15 -1.03 -21.28
CA LEU A 224 4.45 -1.71 -21.26
C LEU A 224 4.23 -3.22 -21.20
N SER A 225 4.64 -3.92 -22.24
CA SER A 225 4.48 -5.37 -22.32
C SER A 225 5.57 -6.14 -21.56
N PHE A 226 5.31 -7.39 -21.19
CA PHE A 226 6.33 -8.25 -20.61
C PHE A 226 7.52 -8.45 -21.55
N LYS A 227 7.29 -8.48 -22.86
CA LYS A 227 8.39 -8.53 -23.85
C LYS A 227 9.31 -7.30 -23.72
N GLN A 228 8.74 -6.10 -23.71
CA GLN A 228 9.50 -4.85 -23.54
C GLN A 228 10.22 -4.79 -22.17
N MET A 229 9.57 -5.29 -21.10
CA MET A 229 10.20 -5.38 -19.78
C MET A 229 11.40 -6.32 -19.79
N ALA A 230 11.26 -7.53 -20.37
CA ALA A 230 12.37 -8.48 -20.47
C ALA A 230 13.56 -7.88 -21.23
N GLU A 231 13.31 -7.30 -22.41
CA GLU A 231 14.33 -6.64 -23.22
C GLU A 231 14.98 -5.45 -22.51
N GLY A 232 14.17 -4.66 -21.76
CA GLY A 232 14.67 -3.53 -20.98
C GLY A 232 15.52 -3.98 -19.79
N LEU A 233 15.11 -5.01 -19.10
CA LEU A 233 15.84 -5.61 -17.98
C LEU A 233 17.16 -6.23 -18.45
N ASP A 234 17.13 -7.02 -19.51
CA ASP A 234 18.35 -7.64 -20.07
C ASP A 234 19.39 -6.58 -20.48
N ARG A 235 18.96 -5.48 -21.13
CA ARG A 235 19.87 -4.36 -21.47
C ARG A 235 20.48 -3.69 -20.24
N ASN A 236 19.81 -3.78 -19.08
CA ASN A 236 20.32 -3.27 -17.81
C ASN A 236 21.04 -4.34 -16.97
N GLY A 237 21.38 -5.49 -17.55
CA GLY A 237 22.17 -6.54 -16.91
C GLY A 237 21.40 -7.45 -15.95
N PHE A 238 20.06 -7.46 -16.01
CA PHE A 238 19.22 -8.39 -15.25
C PHE A 238 18.91 -9.63 -16.06
N ASP A 239 18.94 -10.80 -15.43
CA ASP A 239 18.60 -12.08 -16.07
C ASP A 239 17.07 -12.23 -16.20
N ALA A 240 16.49 -11.63 -17.23
CA ALA A 240 15.04 -11.65 -17.48
C ALA A 240 14.63 -12.48 -18.72
N LYS A 241 15.56 -12.76 -19.62
CA LYS A 241 15.27 -13.46 -20.89
C LYS A 241 14.71 -14.87 -20.68
N GLY A 242 13.56 -15.13 -21.31
CA GLY A 242 12.91 -16.45 -21.27
C GLY A 242 12.28 -16.81 -19.93
N ARG A 243 12.16 -15.87 -19.00
CA ARG A 243 11.52 -16.09 -17.69
C ARG A 243 10.05 -15.74 -17.72
N ASN A 244 9.26 -16.45 -16.89
CA ASN A 244 7.86 -16.13 -16.64
C ASN A 244 7.77 -14.87 -15.77
N LEU A 245 7.75 -13.70 -16.40
CA LEU A 245 7.64 -12.43 -15.69
C LEU A 245 6.23 -12.20 -15.19
N PHE A 246 6.13 -11.59 -14.00
CA PHE A 246 4.89 -11.03 -13.48
C PHE A 246 5.15 -9.70 -12.79
N ILE A 247 4.09 -8.91 -12.61
CA ILE A 247 4.16 -7.56 -12.03
C ILE A 247 3.43 -7.56 -10.71
N ASN A 248 3.97 -6.82 -9.75
CA ASN A 248 3.30 -6.54 -8.48
C ASN A 248 3.45 -5.05 -8.14
N HIS A 249 2.44 -4.44 -7.50
CA HIS A 249 2.42 -3.08 -7.00
C HIS A 249 2.64 -2.00 -8.07
N THR A 250 1.66 -1.81 -8.95
CA THR A 250 1.67 -0.67 -9.89
C THR A 250 1.20 0.59 -9.18
N LEU A 251 2.11 1.53 -8.95
CA LEU A 251 1.88 2.73 -8.16
C LEU A 251 1.96 3.98 -9.02
N TRP A 252 0.86 4.73 -9.14
CA TRP A 252 0.86 6.04 -9.76
C TRP A 252 1.66 7.05 -8.92
N SER A 253 2.49 7.87 -9.58
CA SER A 253 3.02 9.06 -8.92
C SER A 253 1.88 10.04 -8.57
N ARG A 254 2.09 10.86 -7.55
CA ARG A 254 1.07 11.80 -7.06
C ARG A 254 0.63 12.83 -8.11
N ASP A 255 1.49 13.17 -9.06
CA ASP A 255 1.20 14.03 -10.22
C ASP A 255 0.66 13.27 -11.45
N GLY A 256 0.60 11.94 -11.37
CA GLY A 256 0.08 11.07 -12.43
C GLY A 256 0.98 10.94 -13.66
N LYS A 257 2.28 11.26 -13.55
CA LYS A 257 3.20 11.21 -14.69
C LYS A 257 4.03 9.95 -14.76
N TRP A 258 4.22 9.26 -13.64
CA TRP A 258 5.05 8.08 -13.51
C TRP A 258 4.30 6.92 -12.90
N ILE A 259 4.76 5.72 -13.21
CA ILE A 259 4.30 4.45 -12.64
C ILE A 259 5.52 3.73 -12.10
N TYR A 260 5.49 3.35 -10.82
CA TYR A 260 6.49 2.53 -10.16
C TYR A 260 5.91 1.13 -9.92
N PHE A 261 6.67 0.08 -10.15
CA PHE A 261 6.21 -1.31 -10.05
C PHE A 261 7.38 -2.27 -9.86
N PHE A 262 7.06 -3.51 -9.47
CA PHE A 262 8.06 -4.57 -9.38
C PHE A 262 7.86 -5.60 -10.50
N VAL A 263 8.94 -5.92 -11.21
CA VAL A 263 9.01 -7.07 -12.12
C VAL A 263 9.66 -8.23 -11.40
N ARG A 264 9.01 -9.37 -11.43
CA ARG A 264 9.41 -10.56 -10.67
C ARG A 264 9.37 -11.81 -11.55
N ALA A 265 10.24 -12.80 -11.22
CA ALA A 265 10.24 -14.15 -11.78
C ALA A 265 10.94 -15.13 -10.84
N GLY A 266 10.77 -16.44 -11.05
CA GLY A 266 11.43 -17.47 -10.26
C GLY A 266 10.92 -17.54 -8.83
N TRP A 267 9.65 -17.24 -8.62
CA TRP A 267 9.01 -17.29 -7.29
C TRP A 267 8.60 -18.72 -6.94
N LYS A 268 8.10 -18.94 -5.70
CA LYS A 268 7.83 -20.26 -5.11
C LYS A 268 7.10 -21.27 -6.02
N SER A 269 6.15 -20.81 -6.85
CA SER A 269 5.34 -21.63 -7.73
C SER A 269 5.88 -21.78 -9.14
N ASP A 270 6.94 -21.01 -9.50
CA ASP A 270 7.55 -21.02 -10.83
C ASP A 270 9.07 -20.91 -10.71
N LYS A 271 9.69 -21.92 -10.09
CA LYS A 271 11.15 -22.00 -9.99
C LYS A 271 11.72 -22.52 -11.30
N ASP A 272 12.47 -21.66 -12.00
CA ASP A 272 13.16 -21.96 -13.24
C ASP A 272 14.64 -22.37 -13.04
N GLY A 273 15.04 -22.66 -11.79
CA GLY A 273 16.41 -23.05 -11.43
C GLY A 273 17.39 -21.88 -11.34
N ARG A 274 16.94 -20.66 -11.62
CA ARG A 274 17.73 -19.42 -11.53
C ARG A 274 17.42 -18.67 -10.24
N GLU A 275 18.29 -17.71 -9.89
CA GLU A 275 18.03 -16.80 -8.78
C GLU A 275 16.74 -16.00 -9.03
N GLY A 276 15.96 -15.77 -7.97
CA GLY A 276 14.69 -15.04 -8.08
C GLY A 276 14.89 -13.60 -8.52
N LEU A 277 14.22 -13.19 -9.59
CA LEU A 277 14.17 -11.80 -10.02
C LEU A 277 13.17 -11.02 -9.17
N ASN A 278 13.58 -9.89 -8.59
CA ASN A 278 12.71 -8.95 -7.89
C ASN A 278 13.26 -7.52 -8.06
N THR A 279 12.92 -6.91 -9.19
CA THR A 279 13.49 -5.63 -9.60
C THR A 279 12.41 -4.54 -9.61
N ALA A 280 12.70 -3.44 -8.92
CA ALA A 280 11.89 -2.24 -8.98
C ALA A 280 12.08 -1.56 -10.34
N CYS A 281 10.98 -1.19 -10.97
CA CYS A 281 10.98 -0.52 -12.27
C CYS A 281 10.09 0.72 -12.21
N SER A 282 10.34 1.63 -13.13
CA SER A 282 9.47 2.77 -13.36
C SER A 282 9.34 3.09 -14.84
N VAL A 283 8.22 3.66 -15.23
CA VAL A 283 7.93 4.05 -16.60
C VAL A 283 7.07 5.31 -16.61
N LYS A 284 7.26 6.19 -17.58
CA LYS A 284 6.33 7.30 -17.82
C LYS A 284 4.96 6.79 -18.27
N VAL A 285 3.93 7.57 -17.97
CA VAL A 285 2.54 7.25 -18.32
C VAL A 285 2.28 7.14 -19.83
N ASP A 286 3.16 7.70 -20.65
CA ASP A 286 3.14 7.56 -22.12
C ASP A 286 3.88 6.30 -22.64
N GLY A 287 4.40 5.46 -21.74
CA GLY A 287 5.15 4.26 -22.07
C GLY A 287 6.63 4.48 -22.39
N THR A 288 7.10 5.71 -22.32
CA THR A 288 8.51 6.06 -22.53
C THR A 288 9.32 6.02 -21.25
N GLN A 289 10.64 6.15 -21.35
CA GLN A 289 11.56 6.28 -20.22
C GLN A 289 11.40 5.15 -19.17
N PHE A 290 11.58 3.91 -19.63
CA PHE A 290 11.64 2.76 -18.73
C PHE A 290 12.97 2.73 -17.98
N PHE A 291 12.92 2.68 -16.65
CA PHE A 291 14.07 2.51 -15.78
C PHE A 291 13.95 1.22 -14.96
N ALA A 292 15.02 0.45 -14.89
CA ALA A 292 15.19 -0.67 -13.98
C ALA A 292 16.14 -0.26 -12.86
N GLY A 293 15.71 -0.42 -11.61
CA GLY A 293 16.49 -0.03 -10.44
C GLY A 293 17.55 -1.07 -10.10
N HIS A 294 18.83 -0.67 -10.11
CA HIS A 294 19.94 -1.53 -9.67
C HIS A 294 20.04 -1.65 -8.15
N ARG A 295 19.30 -0.82 -7.41
CA ARG A 295 19.28 -0.83 -5.97
C ARG A 295 17.91 -1.28 -5.49
N HIS A 296 17.88 -2.31 -4.66
CA HIS A 296 16.64 -2.74 -4.03
C HIS A 296 16.23 -1.73 -2.96
N ILE A 297 15.15 -1.00 -3.22
CA ILE A 297 14.50 -0.14 -2.22
C ILE A 297 13.48 -1.01 -1.51
N GLY A 298 13.76 -1.31 -0.25
CA GLY A 298 13.01 -2.26 0.56
C GLY A 298 11.68 -1.73 1.08
N GLY A 299 10.91 -2.63 1.66
CA GLY A 299 9.56 -2.39 2.14
C GLY A 299 8.54 -2.31 1.01
N HIS A 300 7.45 -1.62 1.28
CA HIS A 300 6.46 -1.23 0.27
C HIS A 300 6.60 0.28 0.02
N PRO A 301 7.41 0.68 -0.97
CA PRO A 301 7.68 2.09 -1.23
C PRO A 301 6.43 2.88 -1.61
N GLU A 302 6.46 4.17 -1.30
CA GLU A 302 5.40 5.13 -1.53
C GLU A 302 5.93 6.34 -2.30
N TRP A 303 5.13 6.92 -3.19
CA TRP A 303 5.49 8.14 -3.87
C TRP A 303 5.52 9.34 -2.92
N ALA A 304 6.63 10.11 -2.96
CA ALA A 304 6.77 11.38 -2.24
C ALA A 304 6.38 12.54 -3.16
N ASN A 305 7.29 13.00 -4.00
CA ASN A 305 7.08 14.13 -4.89
C ASN A 305 7.83 13.93 -6.22
N GLY A 306 7.18 14.28 -7.34
CA GLY A 306 7.79 14.18 -8.67
C GLY A 306 8.29 12.77 -8.99
N THR A 307 9.61 12.59 -9.01
CA THR A 307 10.30 11.32 -9.28
C THR A 307 10.83 10.64 -8.00
N GLU A 308 10.48 11.15 -6.85
CA GLU A 308 10.94 10.64 -5.56
C GLU A 308 9.98 9.63 -4.96
N ILE A 309 10.51 8.52 -4.43
CA ILE A 309 9.81 7.54 -3.62
C ILE A 309 10.39 7.47 -2.21
N ILE A 310 9.57 7.11 -1.24
CA ILE A 310 9.96 6.79 0.14
C ILE A 310 10.00 5.28 0.26
N GLY A 311 11.08 4.75 0.79
CA GLY A 311 11.26 3.32 1.05
C GLY A 311 12.41 3.11 2.02
N SER A 312 12.99 1.91 2.07
CA SER A 312 14.12 1.62 2.95
C SER A 312 15.36 1.17 2.19
N TYR A 313 16.51 1.57 2.69
CA TYR A 313 17.81 1.12 2.26
C TYR A 313 18.80 1.18 3.43
N ASP A 314 19.65 0.15 3.57
CA ASP A 314 20.65 0.07 4.64
C ASP A 314 20.05 0.35 6.04
N ASN A 315 18.92 -0.31 6.33
CA ASN A 315 18.17 -0.16 7.58
C ASN A 315 17.80 1.31 7.94
N LYS A 316 17.58 2.15 6.93
CA LYS A 316 17.15 3.56 7.09
C LYS A 316 15.92 3.82 6.24
N GLN A 317 15.01 4.66 6.74
CA GLN A 317 13.96 5.23 5.92
C GLN A 317 14.58 6.30 5.03
N ILE A 318 14.37 6.21 3.72
CA ILE A 318 15.04 7.09 2.75
C ILE A 318 14.05 7.67 1.73
N VAL A 319 14.48 8.78 1.10
CA VAL A 319 13.92 9.27 -0.16
C VAL A 319 14.89 8.92 -1.29
N TYR A 320 14.36 8.29 -2.32
CA TYR A 320 15.12 7.82 -3.48
C TYR A 320 14.50 8.38 -4.77
N ASP A 321 15.35 8.89 -5.64
CA ASP A 321 14.95 9.39 -6.96
C ASP A 321 15.07 8.28 -8.01
N ILE A 322 13.97 7.95 -8.67
CA ILE A 322 13.87 6.83 -9.62
C ILE A 322 14.63 7.07 -10.93
N ILE A 323 14.84 8.33 -11.33
CA ILE A 323 15.52 8.69 -12.58
C ILE A 323 17.02 8.67 -12.37
N THR A 324 17.50 9.43 -11.37
CA THR A 324 18.94 9.55 -11.08
C THR A 324 19.47 8.32 -10.34
N GLN A 325 18.60 7.47 -9.84
CA GLN A 325 18.90 6.28 -9.02
C GLN A 325 19.78 6.61 -7.79
N LYS A 326 19.53 7.77 -7.17
CA LYS A 326 20.29 8.25 -6.01
C LYS A 326 19.38 8.39 -4.78
N ILE A 327 19.94 8.04 -3.62
CA ILE A 327 19.35 8.39 -2.34
C ILE A 327 19.53 9.90 -2.16
N LYS A 328 18.43 10.61 -1.96
CA LYS A 328 18.38 12.07 -1.78
C LYS A 328 18.61 12.48 -0.33
N ARG A 329 17.97 11.74 0.59
CA ARG A 329 18.07 11.99 2.04
C ARG A 329 17.55 10.79 2.84
N THR A 330 17.90 10.77 4.11
CA THR A 330 17.28 9.91 5.14
C THR A 330 16.14 10.66 5.81
N ILE A 331 15.10 9.94 6.23
CA ILE A 331 13.96 10.44 6.99
C ILE A 331 14.04 9.86 8.40
N GLY A 332 14.02 10.73 9.42
CA GLY A 332 14.02 10.32 10.83
C GLY A 332 15.27 9.51 11.22
N SER A 333 15.12 8.69 12.24
CA SER A 333 16.16 7.81 12.78
C SER A 333 15.61 6.40 13.01
N ASN A 334 16.46 5.44 13.38
CA ASN A 334 16.02 4.08 13.74
C ASN A 334 15.23 4.04 15.08
N GLU A 335 15.31 5.09 15.89
CA GLU A 335 14.44 5.26 17.06
C GLU A 335 12.99 5.51 16.61
N ILE A 336 12.80 6.33 15.59
CA ILE A 336 11.49 6.65 15.01
C ILE A 336 10.98 5.48 14.17
N PHE A 337 11.84 4.95 13.29
CA PHE A 337 11.52 3.86 12.37
C PHE A 337 12.41 2.64 12.65
N PRO A 338 12.08 1.81 13.67
CA PRO A 338 12.91 0.67 14.06
C PRO A 338 12.99 -0.41 12.98
N GLN A 339 11.99 -0.50 12.13
CA GLN A 339 11.94 -1.38 10.96
C GLN A 339 11.49 -0.59 9.72
N PRO A 340 12.40 0.16 9.09
CA PRO A 340 12.05 1.08 8.00
C PRO A 340 11.60 0.37 6.70
N GLY A 341 11.78 -0.96 6.63
CA GLY A 341 11.31 -1.80 5.52
C GLY A 341 9.85 -2.24 5.62
N GLY A 342 9.02 -1.52 6.36
CA GLY A 342 7.60 -1.81 6.50
C GLY A 342 6.71 -1.24 5.38
N ASP A 343 5.43 -1.08 5.69
CA ASP A 343 4.42 -0.52 4.79
C ASP A 343 4.34 1.00 5.01
N VAL A 344 4.87 1.75 4.06
CA VAL A 344 4.91 3.21 4.12
C VAL A 344 3.63 3.81 3.56
N SER A 345 3.11 4.85 4.22
CA SER A 345 2.02 5.67 3.67
C SER A 345 2.23 7.14 4.02
N LEU A 346 2.25 7.98 2.99
CA LEU A 346 2.37 9.43 3.11
C LEU A 346 0.97 10.04 3.09
N SER A 347 0.67 10.94 4.03
CA SER A 347 -0.64 11.61 4.08
C SER A 347 -0.95 12.39 2.79
N PRO A 348 -2.22 12.62 2.44
CA PRO A 348 -2.60 13.36 1.25
C PRO A 348 -1.93 14.75 1.13
N ASN A 349 -1.76 15.47 2.24
CA ASN A 349 -1.06 16.76 2.27
C ASN A 349 0.48 16.64 2.32
N SER A 350 1.03 15.41 2.33
CA SER A 350 2.47 15.12 2.39
C SER A 350 3.19 15.60 3.66
N GLU A 351 2.46 15.86 4.74
CA GLU A 351 3.04 16.33 6.01
C GLU A 351 3.34 15.21 6.99
N TRP A 352 2.61 14.10 6.90
CA TRP A 352 2.77 12.96 7.80
C TRP A 352 3.21 11.71 7.06
N LEU A 353 4.19 11.05 7.61
CA LEU A 353 4.62 9.72 7.20
C LEU A 353 4.22 8.72 8.28
N VAL A 354 3.56 7.64 7.89
CA VAL A 354 3.38 6.45 8.71
C VAL A 354 4.16 5.30 8.09
N ASN A 355 4.89 4.55 8.91
CA ASN A 355 5.50 3.28 8.55
C ASN A 355 4.90 2.20 9.43
N GLY A 356 4.18 1.26 8.84
CA GLY A 356 3.65 0.08 9.50
C GLY A 356 4.64 -1.07 9.40
N TYR A 357 4.93 -1.73 10.51
CA TYR A 357 5.86 -2.86 10.56
C TYR A 357 5.35 -3.97 11.49
N ASN A 358 5.86 -5.17 11.28
CA ASN A 358 5.47 -6.35 12.04
C ASN A 358 6.65 -6.81 12.90
N ASP A 359 6.41 -7.13 14.17
CA ASP A 359 7.41 -7.79 15.00
C ASP A 359 7.44 -9.30 14.76
N LYS A 360 8.48 -9.98 15.28
CA LYS A 360 8.61 -11.43 15.16
C LYS A 360 7.55 -12.22 15.95
N ALA A 361 6.90 -11.56 16.91
CA ALA A 361 5.87 -12.17 17.75
C ALA A 361 4.49 -12.19 17.07
N GLY A 362 4.31 -11.40 15.99
CA GLY A 362 3.06 -11.36 15.23
C GLY A 362 2.15 -10.21 15.64
N SER A 363 2.73 -9.03 15.87
CA SER A 363 1.98 -7.80 16.09
C SER A 363 2.39 -6.74 15.09
N ASN A 364 1.43 -5.98 14.61
CA ASN A 364 1.67 -4.78 13.79
C ASN A 364 1.82 -3.55 14.69
N PHE A 365 2.76 -2.69 14.32
CA PHE A 365 3.02 -1.39 14.95
C PHE A 365 3.07 -0.31 13.86
N TYR A 366 2.83 0.94 14.26
CA TYR A 366 2.87 2.07 13.35
C TYR A 366 3.68 3.20 13.97
N SER A 367 4.74 3.61 13.27
CA SER A 367 5.52 4.81 13.59
C SER A 367 5.02 5.96 12.74
N LEU A 368 4.59 7.05 13.37
CA LEU A 368 4.11 8.26 12.72
C LEU A 368 5.10 9.39 12.94
N MET A 369 5.45 10.11 11.89
CA MET A 369 6.33 11.28 11.96
C MET A 369 5.76 12.44 11.14
N ASN A 370 5.68 13.61 11.74
CA ASN A 370 5.41 14.85 11.01
C ASN A 370 6.71 15.31 10.34
N LEU A 371 6.71 15.37 9.02
CA LEU A 371 7.91 15.67 8.22
C LEU A 371 8.36 17.13 8.29
N LYS A 372 7.47 18.05 8.72
CA LYS A 372 7.78 19.48 8.87
C LYS A 372 8.40 19.76 10.24
N THR A 373 7.81 19.20 11.30
CA THR A 373 8.22 19.51 12.67
C THR A 373 9.23 18.51 13.24
N GLY A 374 9.31 17.32 12.67
CA GLY A 374 10.09 16.20 13.21
C GLY A 374 9.43 15.48 14.39
N ASN A 375 8.28 15.93 14.86
CA ASN A 375 7.55 15.28 15.94
C ASN A 375 7.07 13.91 15.51
N TRP A 376 7.13 12.93 16.41
CA TRP A 376 6.76 11.56 16.12
C TRP A 376 6.09 10.85 17.29
N VAL A 377 5.42 9.74 16.99
CA VAL A 377 4.79 8.86 17.97
C VAL A 377 4.69 7.44 17.44
N ASN A 378 4.78 6.46 18.33
CA ASN A 378 4.49 5.06 18.04
C ASN A 378 3.12 4.68 18.60
N THR A 379 2.41 3.81 17.91
CA THR A 379 1.12 3.29 18.36
C THR A 379 1.28 2.11 19.32
N PRO A 380 0.23 1.76 20.08
CA PRO A 380 0.10 0.42 20.66
C PRO A 380 0.16 -0.66 19.56
N SER A 381 0.42 -1.89 19.97
CA SER A 381 0.44 -3.05 19.06
C SER A 381 -0.97 -3.48 18.64
N PHE A 382 -1.06 -4.01 17.42
CA PHE A 382 -2.25 -4.67 16.89
C PHE A 382 -1.93 -6.16 16.70
N ASN A 383 -2.64 -7.03 17.37
CA ASN A 383 -2.41 -8.47 17.29
C ASN A 383 -2.68 -9.01 15.88
N THR A 384 -1.77 -9.83 15.34
CA THR A 384 -1.92 -10.55 14.07
C THR A 384 -1.36 -11.97 14.15
N GLY A 385 -0.99 -12.41 15.36
CA GLY A 385 -0.08 -13.53 15.64
C GLY A 385 -0.45 -14.90 15.11
N ILE A 386 -1.73 -15.21 14.92
CA ILE A 386 -2.16 -16.52 14.40
C ILE A 386 -2.00 -16.63 12.88
N TYR A 387 -2.04 -15.50 12.15
CA TYR A 387 -1.93 -15.48 10.70
C TYR A 387 -0.49 -15.20 10.26
N LYS A 388 0.09 -16.17 9.53
CA LYS A 388 1.50 -16.15 9.11
C LYS A 388 1.66 -16.48 7.63
N LYS A 389 2.85 -16.26 7.08
CA LYS A 389 3.20 -16.55 5.67
C LYS A 389 2.23 -15.90 4.70
N ASP A 390 1.56 -16.70 3.88
CA ASP A 390 0.66 -16.23 2.82
C ASP A 390 -0.68 -15.68 3.35
N LEU A 391 -1.03 -16.01 4.59
CA LEU A 391 -2.22 -15.53 5.30
C LEU A 391 -1.93 -14.40 6.29
N ARG A 392 -0.68 -13.90 6.37
CA ARG A 392 -0.33 -12.82 7.30
C ARG A 392 -1.19 -11.57 7.07
N ILE A 393 -1.41 -10.85 8.14
CA ILE A 393 -2.08 -9.55 8.09
C ILE A 393 -1.00 -8.47 7.98
N ASP A 394 -0.85 -7.90 6.77
CA ASP A 394 0.09 -6.81 6.55
C ASP A 394 -0.39 -5.52 7.27
N PRO A 395 0.53 -4.66 7.75
CA PRO A 395 0.18 -3.41 8.43
C PRO A 395 -0.69 -2.48 7.59
N ALA A 396 -0.35 -2.28 6.34
CA ALA A 396 -1.10 -1.59 5.29
C ALA A 396 -1.85 -0.31 5.73
N PRO A 397 -1.21 0.68 6.38
CA PRO A 397 -1.88 1.88 6.84
C PRO A 397 -2.42 2.73 5.69
N ARG A 398 -3.64 3.29 5.83
CA ARG A 398 -4.28 4.16 4.84
C ARG A 398 -4.84 5.41 5.48
N TRP A 399 -4.42 6.56 5.00
CA TRP A 399 -4.90 7.86 5.47
C TRP A 399 -6.31 8.17 5.00
N ASN A 400 -7.04 8.97 5.79
CA ASN A 400 -8.24 9.64 5.35
C ASN A 400 -7.91 10.96 4.61
N HIS A 401 -8.92 11.62 4.05
CA HIS A 401 -8.75 12.89 3.33
C HIS A 401 -8.26 14.02 4.21
N ASP A 402 -8.62 14.03 5.51
CA ASP A 402 -8.31 15.09 6.47
C ASP A 402 -6.93 14.94 7.12
N ASN A 403 -6.16 13.92 6.77
CA ASN A 403 -4.80 13.67 7.27
C ASN A 403 -4.71 13.43 8.78
N ASN A 404 -5.79 13.02 9.40
CA ASN A 404 -5.89 12.87 10.86
C ASN A 404 -6.37 11.48 11.30
N GLU A 405 -6.70 10.59 10.37
CA GLU A 405 -7.09 9.21 10.65
C GLU A 405 -6.40 8.23 9.71
N ILE A 406 -6.09 7.05 10.24
CA ILE A 406 -5.41 5.97 9.51
C ILE A 406 -6.20 4.68 9.74
N LEU A 407 -6.66 4.07 8.63
CA LEU A 407 -7.27 2.74 8.64
C LEU A 407 -6.18 1.67 8.69
N VAL A 408 -6.34 0.71 9.58
CA VAL A 408 -5.43 -0.43 9.78
C VAL A 408 -6.20 -1.71 10.07
N SER A 409 -5.54 -2.85 9.92
CA SER A 409 -6.11 -4.17 10.28
C SER A 409 -5.43 -4.74 11.53
N GLY A 410 -6.21 -5.46 12.34
CA GLY A 410 -5.74 -6.23 13.47
C GLY A 410 -6.73 -7.34 13.83
N LEU A 411 -6.43 -8.14 14.82
CA LEU A 411 -7.35 -9.13 15.38
C LEU A 411 -8.08 -8.54 16.58
N ASP A 412 -9.36 -8.86 16.70
CA ASP A 412 -10.12 -8.66 17.93
C ASP A 412 -9.77 -9.74 19.00
N GLU A 413 -10.46 -9.71 20.13
CA GLU A 413 -10.26 -10.66 21.22
C GLU A 413 -10.63 -12.10 20.86
N ASN A 414 -11.44 -12.30 19.83
CA ASN A 414 -11.85 -13.62 19.32
C ASN A 414 -10.91 -14.14 18.21
N GLY A 415 -9.87 -13.38 17.84
CA GLY A 415 -8.95 -13.75 16.77
C GLY A 415 -9.52 -13.51 15.36
N ILE A 416 -10.59 -12.73 15.25
CA ILE A 416 -11.21 -12.35 13.98
C ILE A 416 -10.55 -11.07 13.46
N ARG A 417 -10.18 -11.02 12.19
CA ARG A 417 -9.59 -9.85 11.57
C ARG A 417 -10.61 -8.73 11.45
N GLN A 418 -10.29 -7.59 12.06
CA GLN A 418 -11.17 -6.42 12.08
C GLN A 418 -10.42 -5.17 11.59
N LEU A 419 -11.17 -4.14 11.25
CA LEU A 419 -10.66 -2.83 10.90
C LEU A 419 -10.65 -1.90 12.12
N PHE A 420 -9.57 -1.13 12.24
CA PHE A 420 -9.37 -0.13 13.28
C PHE A 420 -9.00 1.21 12.64
N VAL A 421 -9.32 2.28 13.34
CA VAL A 421 -8.87 3.63 13.00
C VAL A 421 -7.96 4.14 14.10
N ILE A 422 -6.79 4.62 13.71
CA ILE A 422 -5.87 5.40 14.52
C ILE A 422 -6.16 6.86 14.25
N SER A 423 -6.68 7.61 15.22
CA SER A 423 -6.87 9.06 15.10
C SER A 423 -5.66 9.79 15.66
N VAL A 424 -5.18 10.81 14.95
CA VAL A 424 -3.99 11.62 15.27
C VAL A 424 -4.45 13.06 15.55
N LYS A 425 -4.13 13.57 16.75
CA LYS A 425 -4.40 14.97 17.17
C LYS A 425 -3.08 15.64 17.56
N TYR A 426 -2.87 16.87 17.12
CA TYR A 426 -1.64 17.66 17.32
C TYR A 426 -1.94 19.13 17.58
#